data_e1e64e9a0d31e5855a53f660b5330372
#
_entry.id   e1e64e9a0d31e5855a53f660b5330372
#
_cell.length_a   1.000
_cell.length_b   1.000
_cell.length_c   1.000
_cell.angle_alpha   90.00
_cell.angle_beta   90.00
_cell.angle_gamma   90.00
#
_symmetry.space_group_name_H-M   'P 1'
#
loop_
_entity.id
_entity.type
_entity.pdbx_description
1 polymer ?
#
loop_
_entity_poly.entity_id
_entity_poly.type
_entity_poly.pdbx_seq_one_letter_code
_entity_poly.pdbx_strand_id
1 'polypeptide(L)'
;MQLILGGARSGKSRLAEQIAQQLAQPVVYVATAQALDGEMQARIQHHQQQRPEDWGLCEEPIYLAAQLLKLDRPNQTILVDCLTLWMSNLLMHDDPDLQVQECQKLLDVVGNLQSELILVSNETGLGVVPIGQISRRFVDETGRLHQQLGQIAQKVMFCVAGFPMILKGEQV
;
A
#
# COMPACT_ATOMS: atom_id res chain seq x y z
N MET A 1 4.93 -4.72 -11.01
CA MET A 1 4.46 -3.97 -9.81
C MET A 1 3.95 -2.59 -10.20
N GLN A 2 2.83 -2.18 -9.62
CA GLN A 2 2.20 -0.85 -9.78
C GLN A 2 2.11 -0.15 -8.42
N LEU A 3 2.40 1.15 -8.37
CA LEU A 3 2.28 1.99 -7.18
C LEU A 3 1.19 3.04 -7.40
N ILE A 4 0.19 3.07 -6.51
CA ILE A 4 -0.93 4.00 -6.57
C ILE A 4 -0.87 4.93 -5.35
N LEU A 5 -0.59 6.18 -5.60
CA LEU A 5 -0.51 7.24 -4.60
C LEU A 5 -1.75 8.14 -4.66
N GLY A 6 -2.01 8.89 -3.61
CA GLY A 6 -3.07 9.90 -3.59
C GLY A 6 -3.47 10.27 -2.17
N GLY A 7 -4.13 11.40 -2.01
CA GLY A 7 -4.62 11.87 -0.71
C GLY A 7 -5.73 11.00 -0.11
N ALA A 8 -6.12 11.30 1.13
CA ALA A 8 -7.28 10.67 1.75
C ALA A 8 -8.53 10.87 0.87
N ARG A 9 -9.33 9.81 0.70
CA ARG A 9 -10.56 9.81 -0.12
C ARG A 9 -10.38 10.25 -1.58
N SER A 10 -9.17 10.12 -2.13
CA SER A 10 -8.87 10.45 -3.54
C SER A 10 -9.43 9.45 -4.56
N GLY A 11 -9.89 8.27 -4.13
CA GLY A 11 -10.35 7.18 -5.00
C GLY A 11 -9.29 6.12 -5.31
N LYS A 12 -8.08 6.21 -4.73
CA LYS A 12 -6.95 5.30 -4.99
C LYS A 12 -7.25 3.82 -4.72
N SER A 13 -7.94 3.47 -3.61
CA SER A 13 -8.30 2.08 -3.30
C SER A 13 -9.25 1.52 -4.36
N ARG A 14 -10.28 2.28 -4.73
CA ARG A 14 -11.20 1.92 -5.81
C ARG A 14 -10.48 1.73 -7.14
N LEU A 15 -9.53 2.60 -7.48
CA LEU A 15 -8.70 2.46 -8.67
C LEU A 15 -7.88 1.17 -8.63
N ALA A 16 -7.25 0.87 -7.48
CA ALA A 16 -6.47 -0.35 -7.28
C ALA A 16 -7.33 -1.62 -7.45
N GLU A 17 -8.54 -1.62 -6.89
CA GLU A 17 -9.50 -2.71 -7.02
C GLU A 17 -9.94 -2.90 -8.48
N GLN A 18 -10.23 -1.82 -9.21
CA GLN A 18 -10.57 -1.87 -10.63
C GLN A 18 -9.42 -2.46 -11.48
N ILE A 19 -8.18 -2.06 -11.20
CA ILE A 19 -7.01 -2.60 -11.90
C ILE A 19 -6.85 -4.10 -11.57
N ALA A 20 -6.98 -4.49 -10.31
CA ALA A 20 -6.89 -5.90 -9.91
C ALA A 20 -7.96 -6.76 -10.61
N GLN A 21 -9.19 -6.28 -10.73
CA GLN A 21 -10.26 -6.95 -11.46
C GLN A 21 -9.97 -7.09 -12.97
N GLN A 22 -9.40 -6.04 -13.59
CA GLN A 22 -9.07 -6.04 -15.02
C GLN A 22 -7.97 -7.03 -15.38
N LEU A 23 -7.09 -7.38 -14.44
CA LEU A 23 -6.06 -8.41 -14.65
C LEU A 23 -6.66 -9.83 -14.78
N ALA A 24 -7.92 -10.03 -14.40
CA ALA A 24 -8.66 -11.29 -14.50
C ALA A 24 -7.90 -12.50 -13.91
N GLN A 25 -7.21 -12.28 -12.80
CA GLN A 25 -6.44 -13.28 -12.06
C GLN A 25 -7.01 -13.42 -10.65
N PRO A 26 -6.77 -14.54 -9.92
CA PRO A 26 -7.04 -14.63 -8.50
C PRO A 26 -6.39 -13.48 -7.73
N VAL A 27 -7.15 -12.80 -6.88
CA VAL A 27 -6.68 -11.65 -6.10
C VAL A 27 -6.55 -12.03 -4.63
N VAL A 28 -5.42 -11.68 -4.03
CA VAL A 28 -5.27 -11.67 -2.57
C VAL A 28 -5.11 -10.22 -2.10
N TYR A 29 -6.05 -9.78 -1.29
CA TYR A 29 -6.02 -8.47 -0.66
C TYR A 29 -5.25 -8.56 0.67
N VAL A 30 -4.18 -7.79 0.79
CA VAL A 30 -3.38 -7.68 2.02
C VAL A 30 -3.76 -6.39 2.73
N ALA A 31 -4.48 -6.53 3.85
CA ALA A 31 -4.86 -5.43 4.72
C ALA A 31 -3.77 -5.18 5.77
N THR A 32 -3.30 -3.95 5.85
CA THR A 32 -2.29 -3.54 6.83
C THR A 32 -2.88 -2.77 8.02
N ALA A 33 -4.18 -2.46 7.97
CA ALA A 33 -4.87 -1.74 9.01
C ALA A 33 -5.02 -2.58 10.28
N GLN A 34 -4.86 -1.94 11.45
CA GLN A 34 -5.25 -2.48 12.75
C GLN A 34 -6.47 -1.72 13.26
N ALA A 35 -7.46 -2.42 13.77
CA ALA A 35 -8.68 -1.83 14.33
C ALA A 35 -8.41 -1.32 15.75
N LEU A 36 -7.63 -0.24 15.88
CA LEU A 36 -7.25 0.33 17.17
C LEU A 36 -8.33 1.19 17.82
N ASP A 37 -9.30 1.66 17.03
CA ASP A 37 -10.46 2.44 17.49
C ASP A 37 -11.72 2.14 16.68
N GLY A 38 -12.87 2.65 17.17
CA GLY A 38 -14.17 2.39 16.53
C GLY A 38 -14.32 3.03 15.13
N GLU A 39 -13.64 4.14 14.84
CA GLU A 39 -13.65 4.75 13.52
C GLU A 39 -12.90 3.88 12.52
N MET A 40 -11.73 3.40 12.90
CA MET A 40 -10.91 2.51 12.05
C MET A 40 -11.64 1.18 11.82
N GLN A 41 -12.29 0.63 12.85
CA GLN A 41 -13.11 -0.58 12.72
C GLN A 41 -14.25 -0.39 11.70
N ALA A 42 -14.95 0.72 11.74
CA ALA A 42 -16.02 1.03 10.77
C ALA A 42 -15.46 1.19 9.34
N ARG A 43 -14.28 1.80 9.18
CA ARG A 43 -13.61 1.92 7.89
C ARG A 43 -13.20 0.55 7.32
N ILE A 44 -12.62 -0.32 8.14
CA ILE A 44 -12.25 -1.69 7.75
C ILE A 44 -13.50 -2.46 7.30
N GLN A 45 -14.59 -2.42 8.07
CA GLN A 45 -15.85 -3.08 7.72
C GLN A 45 -16.43 -2.56 6.41
N HIS A 46 -16.39 -1.26 6.17
CA HIS A 46 -16.85 -0.66 4.93
C HIS A 46 -16.04 -1.16 3.72
N HIS A 47 -14.72 -1.21 3.83
CA HIS A 47 -13.86 -1.76 2.77
C HIS A 47 -14.07 -3.26 2.56
N GLN A 48 -14.33 -4.03 3.64
CA GLN A 48 -14.65 -5.45 3.53
C GLN A 48 -15.95 -5.70 2.75
N GLN A 49 -16.97 -4.87 2.97
CA GLN A 49 -18.27 -4.99 2.29
C GLN A 49 -18.23 -4.64 0.79
N GLN A 50 -17.26 -3.84 0.36
CA GLN A 50 -17.12 -3.45 -1.05
C GLN A 50 -16.26 -4.42 -1.87
N ARG A 51 -15.56 -5.32 -1.22
CA ARG A 51 -14.67 -6.29 -1.86
C ARG A 51 -15.46 -7.42 -2.50
N PRO A 52 -15.04 -7.90 -3.70
CA PRO A 52 -15.58 -9.14 -4.26
C PRO A 52 -15.39 -10.33 -3.30
N GLU A 53 -16.41 -11.18 -3.19
CA GLU A 53 -16.41 -12.32 -2.26
C GLU A 53 -15.38 -13.40 -2.61
N ASP A 54 -14.95 -13.45 -3.88
CA ASP A 54 -13.96 -14.40 -4.40
C ASP A 54 -12.50 -13.98 -4.13
N TRP A 55 -12.27 -12.78 -3.55
CA TRP A 55 -10.93 -12.34 -3.20
C TRP A 55 -10.46 -12.94 -1.89
N GLY A 56 -9.23 -13.47 -1.90
CA GLY A 56 -8.57 -13.85 -0.66
C GLY A 56 -8.27 -12.64 0.22
N LEU A 57 -8.39 -12.80 1.55
CA LEU A 57 -8.00 -11.79 2.53
C LEU A 57 -6.83 -12.27 3.36
N CYS A 58 -5.83 -11.41 3.52
CA CYS A 58 -4.73 -11.58 4.46
C CYS A 58 -4.57 -10.29 5.27
N GLU A 59 -4.52 -10.40 6.58
CA GLU A 59 -4.23 -9.28 7.48
C GLU A 59 -2.77 -9.37 7.92
N GLU A 60 -1.95 -8.39 7.54
CA GLU A 60 -0.53 -8.34 7.91
C GLU A 60 -0.12 -6.89 8.21
N PRO A 61 -0.11 -6.49 9.48
CA PRO A 61 0.19 -5.11 9.87
C PRO A 61 1.68 -4.77 9.93
N ILE A 62 2.59 -5.75 10.00
CA ILE A 62 4.03 -5.54 10.31
C ILE A 62 4.95 -6.20 9.28
N TYR A 63 4.90 -7.53 9.12
CA TYR A 63 5.89 -8.32 8.37
C TYR A 63 5.50 -8.48 6.91
N LEU A 64 5.23 -7.35 6.22
CA LEU A 64 4.67 -7.32 4.87
C LEU A 64 5.53 -8.07 3.86
N ALA A 65 6.85 -7.88 3.88
CA ALA A 65 7.77 -8.56 2.95
C ALA A 65 7.70 -10.09 3.07
N ALA A 66 7.71 -10.61 4.29
CA ALA A 66 7.60 -12.05 4.54
C ALA A 66 6.25 -12.61 4.09
N GLN A 67 5.19 -11.83 4.26
CA GLN A 67 3.86 -12.23 3.82
C GLN A 67 3.72 -12.21 2.30
N LEU A 68 4.28 -11.23 1.62
CA LEU A 68 4.31 -11.17 0.15
C LEU A 68 5.01 -12.41 -0.43
N LEU A 69 6.15 -12.81 0.14
CA LEU A 69 6.86 -14.03 -0.28
C LEU A 69 6.03 -15.31 -0.08
N LYS A 70 5.26 -15.41 1.01
CA LYS A 70 4.36 -16.56 1.25
C LYS A 70 3.19 -16.62 0.28
N LEU A 71 2.70 -15.45 -0.15
CA LEU A 71 1.58 -15.33 -1.08
C LEU A 71 2.00 -15.41 -2.54
N ASP A 72 3.28 -15.22 -2.85
CA ASP A 72 3.78 -15.12 -4.21
C ASP A 72 3.50 -16.36 -5.06
N ARG A 73 2.78 -16.20 -6.16
CA ARG A 73 2.43 -17.25 -7.13
C ARG A 73 2.35 -16.64 -8.53
N PRO A 74 2.72 -17.39 -9.58
CA PRO A 74 2.45 -16.96 -10.95
C PRO A 74 0.95 -16.87 -11.23
N ASN A 75 0.56 -15.93 -12.07
CA ASN A 75 -0.84 -15.67 -12.46
C ASN A 75 -1.76 -15.33 -11.26
N GLN A 76 -1.24 -14.60 -10.30
CA GLN A 76 -1.97 -14.09 -9.14
C GLN A 76 -1.71 -12.58 -9.00
N THR A 77 -2.70 -11.87 -8.49
CA THR A 77 -2.58 -10.45 -8.12
C THR A 77 -2.55 -10.34 -6.59
N ILE A 78 -1.59 -9.58 -6.07
CA ILE A 78 -1.54 -9.20 -4.66
C ILE A 78 -1.79 -7.69 -4.59
N LEU A 79 -2.83 -7.28 -3.87
CA LEU A 79 -3.17 -5.89 -3.64
C LEU A 79 -2.95 -5.53 -2.17
N VAL A 80 -2.04 -4.61 -1.90
CA VAL A 80 -1.72 -4.13 -0.53
C VAL A 80 -2.39 -2.77 -0.31
N ASP A 81 -3.27 -2.67 0.67
CA ASP A 81 -3.92 -1.41 1.06
C ASP A 81 -3.92 -1.26 2.60
N CYS A 82 -3.05 -0.35 3.16
CA CYS A 82 -2.14 0.54 2.46
C CYS A 82 -0.77 0.66 3.17
N LEU A 83 0.25 1.07 2.44
CA LEU A 83 1.60 1.28 3.00
C LEU A 83 1.66 2.39 4.06
N THR A 84 0.73 3.34 4.03
CA THR A 84 0.66 4.41 5.04
C THR A 84 0.30 3.88 6.42
N LEU A 85 -0.69 3.00 6.51
CA LEU A 85 -1.06 2.35 7.79
C LEU A 85 0.04 1.38 8.24
N TRP A 86 0.64 0.64 7.30
CA TRP A 86 1.80 -0.18 7.58
C TRP A 86 2.97 0.63 8.16
N MET A 87 3.33 1.77 7.57
CA MET A 87 4.36 2.67 8.09
C MET A 87 4.00 3.18 9.50
N SER A 88 2.74 3.52 9.74
CA SER A 88 2.27 3.92 11.08
C SER A 88 2.49 2.81 12.11
N ASN A 89 2.13 1.57 11.77
CA ASN A 89 2.32 0.42 12.65
C ASN A 89 3.80 0.20 12.99
N LEU A 90 4.68 0.31 11.99
CA LEU A 90 6.13 0.18 12.19
C LEU A 90 6.71 1.27 13.09
N LEU A 91 6.30 2.53 12.87
CA LEU A 91 6.80 3.67 13.66
C LEU A 91 6.28 3.70 15.10
N MET A 92 5.16 3.05 15.37
CA MET A 92 4.56 2.92 16.70
C MET A 92 4.98 1.63 17.42
N HIS A 93 5.80 0.78 16.78
CA HIS A 93 6.30 -0.45 17.35
C HIS A 93 7.40 -0.17 18.40
N ASP A 94 7.52 -1.04 19.42
CA ASP A 94 8.51 -0.89 20.51
C ASP A 94 9.96 -1.04 20.03
N ASP A 95 10.19 -1.83 18.97
CA ASP A 95 11.52 -1.97 18.36
C ASP A 95 11.81 -0.76 17.44
N PRO A 96 12.77 0.11 17.79
CA PRO A 96 13.08 1.33 17.03
C PRO A 96 13.68 1.06 15.63
N ASP A 97 14.28 -0.12 15.43
CA ASP A 97 14.95 -0.50 14.18
C ASP A 97 14.03 -1.23 13.21
N LEU A 98 12.86 -1.70 13.67
CA LEU A 98 11.93 -2.50 12.88
C LEU A 98 11.50 -1.79 11.60
N GLN A 99 11.23 -0.48 11.67
CA GLN A 99 10.80 0.29 10.50
C GLN A 99 11.86 0.26 9.39
N VAL A 100 13.13 0.46 9.72
CA VAL A 100 14.22 0.45 8.75
C VAL A 100 14.38 -0.94 8.14
N GLN A 101 14.36 -1.98 8.99
CA GLN A 101 14.53 -3.37 8.57
C GLN A 101 13.39 -3.81 7.64
N GLU A 102 12.13 -3.54 7.99
CA GLU A 102 10.98 -3.99 7.20
C GLU A 102 10.83 -3.20 5.89
N CYS A 103 11.15 -1.90 5.88
CA CYS A 103 11.22 -1.13 4.63
C CYS A 103 12.28 -1.70 3.69
N GLN A 104 13.48 -2.03 4.18
CA GLN A 104 14.52 -2.62 3.35
C GLN A 104 14.11 -3.99 2.81
N LYS A 105 13.57 -4.88 3.66
CA LYS A 105 13.05 -6.18 3.22
C LYS A 105 11.96 -6.06 2.15
N LEU A 106 11.05 -5.08 2.29
CA LEU A 106 10.02 -4.84 1.30
C LEU A 106 10.63 -4.48 -0.05
N LEU A 107 11.60 -3.55 -0.07
CA LEU A 107 12.29 -3.12 -1.29
C LEU A 107 13.04 -4.28 -1.98
N ASP A 108 13.64 -5.17 -1.19
CA ASP A 108 14.38 -6.34 -1.70
C ASP A 108 13.45 -7.36 -2.39
N VAL A 109 12.19 -7.43 -1.95
CA VAL A 109 11.22 -8.43 -2.41
C VAL A 109 10.40 -7.96 -3.61
N VAL A 110 9.90 -6.71 -3.60
CA VAL A 110 8.85 -6.25 -4.52
C VAL A 110 9.23 -6.29 -6.01
N GLY A 111 10.53 -6.25 -6.33
CA GLY A 111 11.02 -6.32 -7.71
C GLY A 111 11.12 -7.74 -8.28
N ASN A 112 11.01 -8.77 -7.42
CA ASN A 112 11.32 -10.16 -7.76
C ASN A 112 10.11 -11.11 -7.65
N LEU A 113 8.93 -10.61 -7.31
CA LEU A 113 7.73 -11.42 -7.20
C LEU A 113 7.24 -11.89 -8.57
N GLN A 114 6.68 -13.10 -8.61
CA GLN A 114 6.02 -13.66 -9.79
C GLN A 114 4.57 -13.15 -9.93
N SER A 115 3.97 -12.77 -8.81
CA SER A 115 2.62 -12.17 -8.76
C SER A 115 2.61 -10.75 -9.31
N GLU A 116 1.48 -10.34 -9.89
CA GLU A 116 1.22 -8.92 -10.13
C GLU A 116 1.00 -8.21 -8.81
N LEU A 117 1.85 -7.24 -8.47
CA LEU A 117 1.77 -6.51 -7.20
C LEU A 117 1.22 -5.11 -7.42
N ILE A 118 0.17 -4.77 -6.66
CA ILE A 118 -0.42 -3.43 -6.59
C ILE A 118 -0.25 -2.90 -5.17
N LEU A 119 0.49 -1.81 -5.02
CA LEU A 119 0.70 -1.14 -3.74
C LEU A 119 -0.09 0.18 -3.69
N VAL A 120 -0.89 0.34 -2.65
CA VAL A 120 -1.65 1.58 -2.39
C VAL A 120 -1.01 2.33 -1.23
N SER A 121 -0.85 3.64 -1.38
CA SER A 121 -0.34 4.49 -0.30
C SER A 121 -0.94 5.89 -0.33
N ASN A 122 -1.12 6.51 0.84
CA ASN A 122 -1.45 7.92 0.88
C ASN A 122 -0.19 8.77 0.61
N GLU A 123 -0.36 9.81 -0.20
CA GLU A 123 0.59 10.90 -0.26
C GLU A 123 0.27 11.90 0.85
N THR A 124 1.22 12.11 1.76
CA THR A 124 1.06 12.96 2.95
C THR A 124 2.07 14.11 3.00
N GLY A 125 2.97 14.18 2.02
CA GLY A 125 4.08 15.16 1.97
C GLY A 125 3.79 16.44 1.19
N LEU A 126 2.62 16.56 0.54
CA LEU A 126 2.27 17.74 -0.28
C LEU A 126 1.74 18.94 0.52
N GLY A 127 1.69 18.83 1.85
CA GLY A 127 1.19 19.90 2.73
C GLY A 127 2.30 20.60 3.50
N VAL A 128 1.89 21.29 4.57
CA VAL A 128 2.81 21.93 5.51
C VAL A 128 3.53 20.86 6.33
N VAL A 129 4.84 21.05 6.55
CA VAL A 129 5.65 20.16 7.39
C VAL A 129 5.06 20.12 8.82
N PRO A 130 4.71 18.95 9.36
CA PRO A 130 4.09 18.83 10.68
C PRO A 130 4.99 19.33 11.82
N ILE A 131 4.41 19.90 12.89
CA ILE A 131 5.16 20.37 14.06
C ILE A 131 5.63 19.18 14.92
N GLY A 132 4.81 18.10 15.03
CA GLY A 132 5.13 16.92 15.83
C GLY A 132 6.29 16.10 15.27
N GLN A 133 7.21 15.69 16.11
CA GLN A 133 8.41 14.94 15.68
C GLN A 133 8.06 13.61 14.98
N ILE A 134 7.14 12.83 15.55
CA ILE A 134 6.70 11.56 14.96
C ILE A 134 6.00 11.75 13.62
N SER A 135 5.19 12.81 13.50
CA SER A 135 4.52 13.13 12.23
C SER A 135 5.50 13.54 11.14
N ARG A 136 6.57 14.29 11.49
CA ARG A 136 7.65 14.60 10.54
C ARG A 136 8.37 13.33 10.10
N ARG A 137 8.78 12.48 11.07
CA ARG A 137 9.41 11.19 10.76
C ARG A 137 8.53 10.33 9.84
N PHE A 138 7.23 10.28 10.12
CA PHE A 138 6.28 9.57 9.27
C PHE A 138 6.25 10.10 7.83
N VAL A 139 6.16 11.41 7.63
CA VAL A 139 6.17 12.04 6.30
C VAL A 139 7.49 11.77 5.58
N ASP A 140 8.62 11.93 6.26
CA ASP A 140 9.95 11.74 5.70
C ASP A 140 10.18 10.27 5.28
N GLU A 141 9.88 9.31 6.16
CA GLU A 141 10.10 7.89 5.88
C GLU A 141 9.13 7.36 4.81
N THR A 142 7.88 7.79 4.84
CA THR A 142 6.91 7.44 3.80
C THR A 142 7.34 8.01 2.45
N GLY A 143 7.81 9.25 2.41
CA GLY A 143 8.31 9.88 1.19
C GLY A 143 9.54 9.16 0.62
N ARG A 144 10.51 8.76 1.47
CA ARG A 144 11.68 7.95 1.05
C ARG A 144 11.26 6.61 0.47
N LEU A 145 10.33 5.91 1.13
CA LEU A 145 9.80 4.64 0.66
C LEU A 145 9.10 4.80 -0.70
N HIS A 146 8.28 5.85 -0.89
CA HIS A 146 7.62 6.13 -2.17
C HIS A 146 8.62 6.38 -3.30
N GLN A 147 9.70 7.12 -3.04
CA GLN A 147 10.75 7.36 -4.05
C GLN A 147 11.42 6.05 -4.47
N GLN A 148 11.80 5.20 -3.52
CA GLN A 148 12.45 3.92 -3.79
C GLN A 148 11.51 2.94 -4.51
N LEU A 149 10.27 2.79 -4.06
CA LEU A 149 9.25 1.99 -4.73
C LEU A 149 8.94 2.53 -6.13
N GLY A 150 8.89 3.85 -6.31
CA GLY A 150 8.68 4.50 -7.58
C GLY A 150 9.79 4.19 -8.61
N GLN A 151 11.04 4.02 -8.16
CA GLN A 151 12.14 3.58 -9.04
C GLN A 151 11.93 2.14 -9.53
N ILE A 152 11.49 1.24 -8.65
CA ILE A 152 11.27 -0.19 -8.95
C ILE A 152 9.98 -0.38 -9.77
N ALA A 153 8.92 0.38 -9.49
CA ALA A 153 7.61 0.22 -10.11
C ALA A 153 7.67 0.37 -11.64
N GLN A 154 6.96 -0.49 -12.34
CA GLN A 154 6.71 -0.37 -13.79
C GLN A 154 5.71 0.77 -14.07
N LYS A 155 4.73 0.95 -13.18
CA LYS A 155 3.72 2.00 -13.29
C LYS A 155 3.54 2.72 -11.95
N VAL A 156 3.51 4.06 -12.01
CA VAL A 156 3.21 4.92 -10.85
C VAL A 156 2.06 5.85 -11.23
N MET A 157 1.02 5.85 -10.43
CA MET A 157 -0.16 6.66 -10.61
C MET A 157 -0.41 7.54 -9.39
N PHE A 158 -0.85 8.77 -9.62
CA PHE A 158 -1.32 9.67 -8.59
C PHE A 158 -2.81 9.94 -8.75
N CYS A 159 -3.62 9.52 -7.78
CA CYS A 159 -5.07 9.62 -7.84
C CYS A 159 -5.56 10.93 -7.20
N VAL A 160 -6.25 11.74 -7.99
CA VAL A 160 -6.87 13.01 -7.55
C VAL A 160 -8.33 13.03 -7.99
N ALA A 161 -9.26 13.25 -7.04
CA ALA A 161 -10.69 13.34 -7.30
C ALA A 161 -11.27 12.14 -8.11
N GLY A 162 -10.73 10.94 -7.89
CA GLY A 162 -11.12 9.72 -8.60
C GLY A 162 -10.42 9.49 -9.95
N PHE A 163 -9.60 10.44 -10.41
CA PHE A 163 -8.90 10.35 -11.70
C PHE A 163 -7.42 10.01 -11.49
N PRO A 164 -6.88 8.99 -12.19
CA PRO A 164 -5.46 8.68 -12.15
C PRO A 164 -4.66 9.63 -13.06
N MET A 165 -3.58 10.18 -12.51
CA MET A 165 -2.51 10.82 -13.28
C MET A 165 -1.36 9.82 -13.39
N ILE A 166 -0.93 9.48 -14.59
CA ILE A 166 0.20 8.59 -14.82
C ILE A 166 1.48 9.39 -14.62
N LEU A 167 2.29 9.02 -13.63
CA LEU A 167 3.60 9.63 -13.33
C LEU A 167 4.74 8.84 -13.97
N LYS A 168 4.59 7.53 -14.11
CA LYS A 168 5.54 6.62 -14.74
C LYS A 168 4.80 5.46 -15.40
N GLY A 169 5.32 4.98 -16.54
CA GLY A 169 4.73 3.90 -17.35
C GLY A 169 3.81 4.44 -18.45
N GLU A 170 3.32 3.54 -19.32
CA GLU A 170 2.47 3.92 -20.45
C GLU A 170 1.06 4.33 -20.01
N GLN A 171 0.48 5.27 -20.74
CA GLN A 171 -0.95 5.58 -20.65
C GLN A 171 -1.74 4.41 -21.25
N VAL A 172 -2.75 3.96 -20.52
CA VAL A 172 -3.72 2.95 -21.01
C VAL A 172 -4.77 3.62 -21.86
#